data_6e4de9904bf283c01278e0b0b97bcb97
#
_entry.id   6e4de9904bf283c01278e0b0b97bcb97
#
_cell.length_a   1.000
_cell.length_b   1.000
_cell.length_c   1.000
_cell.angle_alpha   90.00
_cell.angle_beta   90.00
_cell.angle_gamma   90.00
#
_symmetry.space_group_name_H-M   'P 1'
#
loop_
_entity.id
_entity.type
_entity.pdbx_description
1 polymer ?
#
loop_
_entity_poly.entity_id
_entity_poly.type
_entity_poly.pdbx_seq_one_letter_code
_entity_poly.pdbx_strand_id
1 'polypeptide(L)'
;NKPTIIYDGGHNELAIKNFINSVSMYYEENKKIYIISLLKSKDYKTIIKLLVQENNGIYIFTTGNSKERYWNKEILKEEAIKQGAKNVISMNLEGAMKNVYEEYKDCTNFVIGSFYIYGDVINYIKNNIAENKGNK
;
A
#
# COMPACT_ATOMS: atom_id res chain seq x y z
N ASN A 1 -20.59 5.11 0.69
CA ASN A 1 -19.82 3.90 1.02
C ASN A 1 -18.37 4.24 1.34
N LYS A 2 -17.89 3.72 2.43
CA LYS A 2 -16.48 3.89 2.81
C LYS A 2 -15.64 2.78 2.21
N PRO A 3 -14.42 3.07 1.76
CA PRO A 3 -13.55 2.01 1.25
C PRO A 3 -13.12 1.07 2.36
N THR A 4 -12.85 -0.18 1.99
CA THR A 4 -12.24 -1.14 2.90
C THR A 4 -10.73 -0.93 2.86
N ILE A 5 -10.15 -0.57 4.00
CA ILE A 5 -8.71 -0.36 4.13
C ILE A 5 -8.19 -1.29 5.23
N ILE A 6 -7.27 -2.15 4.85
CA ILE A 6 -6.65 -3.10 5.78
C ILE A 6 -5.18 -2.73 5.90
N TYR A 7 -4.75 -2.48 7.12
CA TYR A 7 -3.36 -2.13 7.38
C TYR A 7 -2.59 -3.37 7.86
N ASP A 8 -1.45 -3.62 7.24
CA ASP A 8 -0.53 -4.67 7.67
C ASP A 8 0.85 -4.08 7.90
N GLY A 9 1.33 -4.16 9.13
CA GLY A 9 2.63 -3.65 9.53
C GLY A 9 3.80 -4.56 9.18
N GLY A 10 3.57 -5.59 8.38
CA GLY A 10 4.61 -6.52 7.99
C GLY A 10 5.74 -5.85 7.25
N HIS A 11 6.96 -6.03 7.75
CA HIS A 11 8.13 -5.37 7.22
C HIS A 11 9.35 -6.29 7.16
N ASN A 12 9.15 -7.59 7.34
CA ASN A 12 10.19 -8.58 7.14
C ASN A 12 9.63 -9.72 6.28
N GLU A 13 10.51 -10.59 5.85
CA GLU A 13 10.17 -11.67 4.92
C GLU A 13 9.06 -12.58 5.44
N LEU A 14 9.15 -13.01 6.70
CA LEU A 14 8.15 -13.90 7.29
C LEU A 14 6.78 -13.23 7.38
N ALA A 15 6.74 -11.99 7.84
CA ALA A 15 5.49 -11.24 7.96
C ALA A 15 4.83 -11.05 6.59
N ILE A 16 5.62 -10.76 5.56
CA ILE A 16 5.09 -10.60 4.19
C ILE A 16 4.55 -11.93 3.66
N LYS A 17 5.24 -13.03 3.90
CA LYS A 17 4.73 -14.36 3.50
C LYS A 17 3.40 -14.67 4.18
N ASN A 18 3.30 -14.39 5.47
CA ASN A 18 2.05 -14.61 6.22
C ASN A 18 0.93 -13.71 5.68
N PHE A 19 1.23 -12.46 5.35
CA PHE A 19 0.28 -11.54 4.74
C PHE A 19 -0.25 -12.08 3.42
N ILE A 20 0.64 -12.50 2.52
CA ILE A 20 0.26 -13.03 1.21
C ILE A 20 -0.64 -14.25 1.36
N ASN A 21 -0.30 -15.16 2.27
CA ASN A 21 -1.12 -16.34 2.52
C ASN A 21 -2.52 -15.96 3.02
N SER A 22 -2.61 -14.98 3.91
CA SER A 22 -3.90 -14.51 4.42
C SER A 22 -4.73 -13.88 3.31
N VAL A 23 -4.11 -13.10 2.44
CA VAL A 23 -4.80 -12.46 1.31
C VAL A 23 -5.37 -13.53 0.37
N SER A 24 -4.57 -14.52 0.02
CA SER A 24 -5.03 -15.63 -0.84
C SER A 24 -6.20 -16.38 -0.22
N MET A 25 -6.16 -16.57 1.10
CA MET A 25 -7.17 -17.38 1.79
C MET A 25 -8.49 -16.64 1.98
N TYR A 26 -8.45 -15.36 2.35
CA TYR A 26 -9.64 -14.61 2.76
C TYR A 26 -10.16 -13.61 1.74
N TYR A 27 -9.35 -13.24 0.75
CA TYR A 27 -9.72 -12.18 -0.21
C TYR A 27 -9.53 -12.59 -1.65
N GLU A 28 -9.57 -13.87 -1.93
CA GLU A 28 -9.25 -14.43 -3.23
C GLU A 28 -10.02 -13.79 -4.39
N GLU A 29 -11.31 -13.55 -4.21
CA GLU A 29 -12.16 -13.01 -5.26
C GLU A 29 -12.27 -11.50 -5.28
N ASN A 30 -11.74 -10.82 -4.28
CA ASN A 30 -11.81 -9.37 -4.21
C ASN A 30 -10.75 -8.73 -5.10
N LYS A 31 -11.12 -7.62 -5.74
CA LYS A 31 -10.14 -6.80 -6.44
C LYS A 31 -9.21 -6.17 -5.38
N LYS A 32 -7.92 -6.32 -5.57
CA LYS A 32 -6.93 -5.96 -4.56
C LYS A 32 -6.07 -4.77 -4.98
N ILE A 33 -5.90 -3.84 -4.06
CA ILE A 33 -5.03 -2.70 -4.22
C ILE A 33 -3.99 -2.76 -3.10
N TYR A 34 -2.72 -2.70 -3.45
CA TYR A 34 -1.63 -2.76 -2.49
C TYR A 34 -0.93 -1.41 -2.46
N ILE A 35 -0.99 -0.72 -1.34
CA ILE A 35 -0.30 0.56 -1.13
C ILE A 35 0.92 0.26 -0.28
N ILE A 36 2.10 0.38 -0.88
CA ILE A 36 3.34 -0.13 -0.32
C ILE A 36 4.34 0.99 -0.09
N SER A 37 4.88 1.04 1.12
CA SER A 37 6.00 1.90 1.47
C SER A 37 7.01 1.06 2.24
N LEU A 38 8.30 1.21 1.96
CA LEU A 38 9.33 0.42 2.62
C LEU A 38 10.42 1.32 3.19
N LEU A 39 10.79 1.05 4.43
CA LEU A 39 11.88 1.77 5.09
C LEU A 39 13.22 1.37 4.46
N LYS A 40 14.15 2.33 4.40
CA LYS A 40 15.50 2.11 3.83
C LYS A 40 16.29 0.99 4.50
N SER A 41 15.95 0.66 5.75
CA SER A 41 16.61 -0.42 6.47
C SER A 41 16.19 -1.81 5.99
N LYS A 42 15.19 -1.91 5.13
CA LYS A 42 14.63 -3.19 4.70
C LYS A 42 15.16 -3.60 3.32
N ASP A 43 15.20 -4.91 3.10
CA ASP A 43 15.59 -5.49 1.80
C ASP A 43 14.40 -5.40 0.84
N TYR A 44 14.32 -4.29 0.13
CA TYR A 44 13.19 -4.03 -0.75
C TYR A 44 13.09 -5.05 -1.90
N LYS A 45 14.20 -5.56 -2.38
CA LYS A 45 14.19 -6.52 -3.50
C LYS A 45 13.49 -7.82 -3.11
N THR A 46 13.82 -8.37 -1.95
CA THR A 46 13.20 -9.59 -1.46
C THR A 46 11.72 -9.37 -1.14
N ILE A 47 11.39 -8.27 -0.49
CA ILE A 47 10.01 -7.96 -0.11
C ILE A 47 9.13 -7.77 -1.36
N ILE A 48 9.60 -7.00 -2.33
CA ILE A 48 8.85 -6.76 -3.57
C ILE A 48 8.66 -8.06 -4.35
N LYS A 49 9.70 -8.89 -4.41
CA LYS A 49 9.60 -10.19 -5.08
C LYS A 49 8.45 -11.02 -4.50
N LEU A 50 8.35 -11.06 -3.18
CA LEU A 50 7.27 -11.78 -2.51
C LEU A 50 5.90 -11.16 -2.79
N LEU A 51 5.80 -9.84 -2.70
CA LEU A 51 4.52 -9.13 -2.88
C LEU A 51 3.96 -9.27 -4.29
N VAL A 52 4.81 -9.24 -5.31
CA VAL A 52 4.34 -9.29 -6.70
C VAL A 52 4.25 -10.71 -7.26
N GLN A 53 4.66 -11.71 -6.50
CA GLN A 53 4.67 -13.10 -6.95
C GLN A 53 3.31 -13.57 -7.47
N GLU A 54 2.23 -13.23 -6.79
CA GLU A 54 0.88 -13.58 -7.21
C GLU A 54 0.36 -12.70 -8.33
N ASN A 55 0.87 -11.47 -8.42
CA ASN A 55 0.54 -10.50 -9.48
C ASN A 55 -0.97 -10.36 -9.71
N ASN A 56 -1.71 -10.27 -8.61
CA ASN A 56 -3.17 -10.36 -8.60
C ASN A 56 -3.87 -9.05 -8.22
N GLY A 57 -3.20 -7.93 -8.38
CA GLY A 57 -3.76 -6.63 -8.03
C GLY A 57 -2.98 -5.47 -8.58
N ILE A 58 -3.32 -4.29 -8.11
CA ILE A 58 -2.62 -3.05 -8.46
C ILE A 58 -1.66 -2.70 -7.34
N TYR A 59 -0.41 -2.44 -7.68
CA TYR A 59 0.65 -2.10 -6.73
C TYR A 59 0.95 -0.61 -6.82
N ILE A 60 0.68 0.10 -5.73
CA ILE A 60 0.94 1.55 -5.64
C ILE A 60 2.07 1.77 -4.65
N PHE A 61 3.21 2.23 -5.16
CA PHE A 61 4.36 2.52 -4.32
C PHE A 61 4.34 3.98 -3.90
N THR A 62 4.54 4.21 -2.62
CA THR A 62 4.50 5.54 -2.03
C THR A 62 5.54 5.67 -0.92
N THR A 63 5.58 6.82 -0.29
CA THR A 63 6.36 7.05 0.92
C THR A 63 5.47 7.74 1.94
N GLY A 64 5.79 7.57 3.22
CA GLY A 64 5.15 8.37 4.25
C GLY A 64 5.70 9.80 4.25
N ASN A 65 5.24 10.61 5.19
CA ASN A 65 5.60 12.03 5.26
C ASN A 65 7.10 12.26 5.54
N SER A 66 7.73 11.38 6.30
CA SER A 66 9.18 11.45 6.56
C SER A 66 9.93 10.73 5.44
N LYS A 67 10.02 11.38 4.28
CA LYS A 67 10.57 10.77 3.06
C LYS A 67 11.97 10.17 3.22
N GLU A 68 12.80 10.76 4.04
CA GLU A 68 14.17 10.30 4.27
C GLU A 68 14.25 8.91 4.90
N ARG A 69 13.19 8.45 5.52
CA ARG A 69 13.12 7.11 6.13
C ARG A 69 12.85 6.00 5.13
N TYR A 70 12.31 6.35 3.96
CA TYR A 70 11.76 5.38 3.01
C TYR A 70 12.64 5.22 1.79
N TRP A 71 12.60 4.04 1.19
CA TRP A 71 13.10 3.86 -0.15
C TRP A 71 12.29 4.74 -1.10
N ASN A 72 12.97 5.32 -2.08
CA ASN A 72 12.31 6.13 -3.10
C ASN A 72 11.27 5.30 -3.84
N LYS A 73 10.05 5.83 -4.00
CA LYS A 73 8.94 5.08 -4.61
C LYS A 73 9.21 4.69 -6.05
N GLU A 74 10.00 5.50 -6.79
CA GLU A 74 10.34 5.16 -8.18
C GLU A 74 11.28 3.96 -8.24
N ILE A 75 12.20 3.85 -7.29
CA ILE A 75 13.10 2.69 -7.19
C ILE A 75 12.28 1.43 -6.93
N LEU A 76 11.31 1.52 -6.02
CA LEU A 76 10.44 0.38 -5.71
C LEU A 76 9.59 -0.03 -6.91
N LYS A 77 9.05 0.94 -7.63
CA LYS A 77 8.27 0.70 -8.84
C LYS A 77 9.11 -0.02 -9.89
N GLU A 78 10.33 0.46 -10.14
CA GLU A 78 11.24 -0.15 -11.11
C GLU A 78 11.56 -1.59 -10.74
N GLU A 79 11.80 -1.86 -9.46
CA GLU A 79 12.05 -3.23 -9.01
C GLU A 79 10.83 -4.13 -9.21
N ALA A 80 9.63 -3.63 -8.94
CA ALA A 80 8.40 -4.39 -9.14
C ALA A 80 8.20 -4.75 -10.62
N ILE A 81 8.43 -3.81 -11.51
CA ILE A 81 8.37 -4.05 -12.96
C ILE A 81 9.39 -5.10 -13.35
N LYS A 82 10.61 -4.99 -12.85
CA LYS A 82 11.69 -5.95 -13.11
C LYS A 82 11.31 -7.35 -12.64
N GLN A 83 10.56 -7.46 -11.54
CA GLN A 83 10.08 -8.73 -11.00
C GLN A 83 8.83 -9.25 -11.70
N GLY A 84 8.31 -8.55 -12.71
CA GLY A 84 7.19 -9.00 -13.52
C GLY A 84 5.81 -8.47 -13.12
N ALA A 85 5.74 -7.48 -12.25
CA ALA A 85 4.46 -6.89 -11.88
C ALA A 85 3.82 -6.19 -13.09
N LYS A 86 2.53 -6.41 -13.29
CA LYS A 86 1.80 -5.92 -14.46
C LYS A 86 1.17 -4.55 -14.24
N ASN A 87 0.61 -4.31 -13.06
CA ASN A 87 -0.11 -3.08 -12.76
C ASN A 87 0.61 -2.36 -11.61
N VAL A 88 1.48 -1.44 -11.95
CA VAL A 88 2.34 -0.75 -10.99
C VAL A 88 2.28 0.75 -11.22
N ILE A 89 2.07 1.48 -10.13
CA ILE A 89 2.03 2.94 -10.14
C ILE A 89 2.88 3.44 -8.97
N SER A 90 3.46 4.62 -9.10
CA SER A 90 4.08 5.32 -7.98
C SER A 90 3.41 6.68 -7.83
N MET A 91 3.14 7.09 -6.59
CA MET A 91 2.55 8.38 -6.30
C MET A 91 2.76 8.75 -4.84
N ASN A 92 2.54 10.01 -4.48
CA ASN A 92 2.62 10.39 -3.07
C ASN A 92 1.43 9.80 -2.29
N LEU A 93 1.54 9.80 -0.97
CA LEU A 93 0.53 9.18 -0.13
C LEU A 93 -0.83 9.83 -0.28
N GLU A 94 -0.86 11.16 -0.39
CA GLU A 94 -2.12 11.89 -0.58
C GLU A 94 -2.83 11.44 -1.85
N GLY A 95 -2.10 11.31 -2.96
CA GLY A 95 -2.65 10.81 -4.22
C GLY A 95 -3.14 9.38 -4.11
N ALA A 96 -2.38 8.52 -3.44
CA ALA A 96 -2.78 7.13 -3.23
C ALA A 96 -4.07 7.03 -2.43
N MET A 97 -4.19 7.80 -1.35
CA MET A 97 -5.39 7.79 -0.51
C MET A 97 -6.59 8.38 -1.24
N LYS A 98 -6.37 9.42 -2.04
CA LYS A 98 -7.44 9.99 -2.86
C LYS A 98 -8.00 8.94 -3.82
N ASN A 99 -7.13 8.17 -4.47
CA ASN A 99 -7.56 7.09 -5.36
C ASN A 99 -8.36 6.01 -4.62
N VAL A 100 -7.97 5.69 -3.39
CA VAL A 100 -8.69 4.72 -2.57
C VAL A 100 -10.15 5.15 -2.37
N TYR A 101 -10.35 6.42 -2.05
CA TYR A 101 -11.70 6.94 -1.79
C TYR A 101 -12.51 7.22 -3.05
N GLU A 102 -11.88 7.52 -4.16
CA GLU A 102 -12.58 7.87 -5.41
C GLU A 102 -12.73 6.69 -6.38
N GLU A 103 -11.65 5.93 -6.59
CA GLU A 103 -11.64 4.87 -7.61
C GLU A 103 -11.70 3.46 -7.04
N TYR A 104 -11.14 3.25 -5.86
CA TYR A 104 -10.96 1.90 -5.31
C TYR A 104 -11.80 1.64 -4.07
N LYS A 105 -12.86 2.40 -3.87
CA LYS A 105 -13.73 2.23 -2.69
C LYS A 105 -14.43 0.89 -2.64
N ASP A 106 -14.63 0.25 -3.79
CA ASP A 106 -15.27 -1.07 -3.86
C ASP A 106 -14.26 -2.21 -3.91
N CYS A 107 -12.98 -1.88 -3.80
CA CYS A 107 -11.89 -2.85 -3.77
C CYS A 107 -11.46 -3.11 -2.32
N THR A 108 -10.62 -4.12 -2.13
CA THR A 108 -9.94 -4.31 -0.86
C THR A 108 -8.58 -3.63 -0.96
N ASN A 109 -8.35 -2.65 -0.12
CA ASN A 109 -7.13 -1.82 -0.15
C ASN A 109 -6.24 -2.20 1.03
N PHE A 110 -5.05 -2.68 0.72
CA PHE A 110 -4.06 -3.06 1.74
C PHE A 110 -2.98 -2.00 1.83
N VAL A 111 -2.73 -1.50 3.03
CA VAL A 111 -1.62 -0.58 3.30
C VAL A 111 -0.52 -1.39 3.97
N ILE A 112 0.61 -1.52 3.31
CA ILE A 112 1.71 -2.38 3.74
C ILE A 112 2.95 -1.54 4.01
N GLY A 113 3.64 -1.83 5.10
CA GLY A 113 4.90 -1.18 5.42
C GLY A 113 5.10 -0.99 6.91
N SER A 114 5.53 0.19 7.31
CA SER A 114 5.91 0.47 8.68
C SER A 114 4.77 1.10 9.50
N PHE A 115 4.97 1.19 10.80
CA PHE A 115 4.06 1.93 11.68
C PHE A 115 3.96 3.41 11.30
N TYR A 116 5.00 3.96 10.69
CA TYR A 116 5.02 5.37 10.29
C TYR A 116 3.95 5.66 9.23
N ILE A 117 3.79 4.75 8.26
CA ILE A 117 2.78 4.93 7.21
C ILE A 117 1.37 4.85 7.79
N TYR A 118 1.16 4.02 8.82
CA TYR A 118 -0.14 3.93 9.50
C TYR A 118 -0.56 5.29 10.06
N GLY A 119 0.34 5.96 10.78
CA GLY A 119 0.06 7.29 11.32
C GLY A 119 -0.28 8.30 10.24
N ASP A 120 0.46 8.29 9.14
CA ASP A 120 0.22 9.20 8.03
C ASP A 120 -1.13 8.94 7.35
N VAL A 121 -1.51 7.68 7.20
CA VAL A 121 -2.82 7.31 6.64
C VAL A 121 -3.95 7.77 7.56
N ILE A 122 -3.82 7.54 8.87
CA ILE A 122 -4.82 7.95 9.84
C ILE A 122 -4.97 9.48 9.85
N ASN A 123 -3.87 10.22 9.77
CA ASN A 123 -3.90 11.68 9.69
C ASN A 123 -4.61 12.15 8.43
N TYR A 124 -4.37 11.51 7.30
CA TYR A 124 -5.09 11.83 6.07
C TYR A 124 -6.59 11.64 6.25
N ILE A 125 -6.99 10.51 6.80
CA ILE A 125 -8.40 10.20 7.01
C ILE A 125 -9.05 11.24 7.91
N LYS A 126 -8.44 11.56 9.04
CA LYS A 126 -8.96 12.56 9.97
C LYS A 126 -9.12 13.93 9.33
N ASN A 127 -8.10 14.38 8.60
CA ASN A 127 -8.11 15.73 8.04
C ASN A 127 -9.07 15.88 6.87
N ASN A 128 -9.17 14.88 6.02
CA ASN A 128 -9.98 14.99 4.81
C ASN A 128 -11.43 14.54 5.00
N ILE A 129 -11.66 13.51 5.78
CA ILE A 129 -13.02 13.01 6.01
C ILE A 129 -13.76 13.92 7.00
N ALA A 130 -13.08 14.38 8.06
CA ALA A 130 -13.67 15.29 9.04
C ALA A 130 -14.06 16.63 8.41
N GLU A 131 -13.21 17.18 7.52
CA GLU A 131 -13.51 18.41 6.80
C GLU A 131 -14.75 18.27 5.94
N ASN A 132 -14.88 17.17 5.21
CA ASN A 132 -16.05 16.90 4.38
C ASN A 132 -17.32 16.81 5.22
N LYS A 133 -17.24 16.28 6.42
CA LYS A 133 -18.38 16.22 7.35
C LYS A 133 -18.72 17.61 7.89
N GLY A 134 -17.70 18.43 8.14
CA GLY A 134 -17.88 19.77 8.65
C GLY A 134 -18.54 20.72 7.66
N ASN A 135 -18.44 20.42 6.39
CA ASN A 135 -19.00 21.25 5.31
C ASN A 135 -20.42 20.86 4.91
N LYS A 136 -20.98 19.92 5.60
CA LYS A 136 -22.37 19.55 5.43
C LYS A 136 -23.23 20.27 6.48
#